data_4560246bf00615c9033b4b5a930f8762
#
_entry.id   4560246bf00615c9033b4b5a930f8762
#
_cell.length_a   1.000
_cell.length_b   1.000
_cell.length_c   1.000
_cell.angle_alpha   90.00
_cell.angle_beta   90.00
_cell.angle_gamma   90.00
#
_symmetry.space_group_name_H-M   'P 1'
#
loop_
_entity.id
_entity.type
_entity.pdbx_description
1 polymer ?
#
loop_
_entity_poly.entity_id
_entity_poly.type
_entity_poly.pdbx_seq_one_letter_code
_entity_poly.pdbx_strand_id
1 'polypeptide(L)' 'MKVLRLAQVIDSTGLGRSTIYKYIAEGKFPIPLQLSERCVGWLESEVQQWIQMRLDMRNLQK' A
#
# COMPACT_ATOMS: atom_id res chain seq x y z
N MET A 1 -9.34 8.84 10.57
CA MET A 1 -9.00 8.12 9.32
C MET A 1 -8.01 8.96 8.54
N LYS A 2 -6.87 8.39 8.22
CA LYS A 2 -5.82 9.12 7.51
C LYS A 2 -5.61 8.55 6.12
N VAL A 3 -5.41 9.43 5.15
CA VAL A 3 -5.16 9.05 3.77
C VAL A 3 -3.72 9.39 3.42
N LEU A 4 -3.01 8.44 2.81
CA LEU A 4 -1.63 8.62 2.37
C LEU A 4 -1.59 8.85 0.87
N ARG A 5 -0.72 9.76 0.44
CA ARG A 5 -0.43 9.94 -0.98
C ARG A 5 0.66 8.96 -1.39
N LEU A 6 0.84 8.80 -2.70
CA LEU A 6 1.79 7.82 -3.24
C LEU A 6 3.18 7.94 -2.63
N ALA A 7 3.71 9.16 -2.51
CA ALA A 7 5.04 9.35 -1.94
C ALA A 7 5.14 8.80 -0.51
N GLN A 8 4.07 8.97 0.27
CA GLN A 8 4.03 8.46 1.63
C GLN A 8 3.92 6.94 1.67
N VAL A 9 3.18 6.35 0.72
CA VAL A 9 3.07 4.91 0.60
C VAL A 9 4.43 4.30 0.24
N ILE A 10 5.13 4.92 -0.70
CA ILE A 10 6.48 4.50 -1.09
C ILE A 10 7.41 4.54 0.13
N ASP A 11 7.36 5.62 0.88
CA ASP A 11 8.20 5.78 2.07
C ASP A 11 7.87 4.73 3.13
N SER A 12 6.59 4.45 3.34
CA SER A 12 6.15 3.51 4.37
C SER A 12 6.45 2.05 4.03
N THR A 13 6.35 1.68 2.76
CA THR A 13 6.50 0.28 2.34
C THR A 13 7.88 -0.04 1.81
N GLY A 14 8.63 0.96 1.37
CA GLY A 14 9.91 0.75 0.71
C GLY A 14 9.79 0.23 -0.72
N LEU A 15 8.58 0.12 -1.25
CA LEU A 15 8.35 -0.32 -2.62
C LEU A 15 8.45 0.84 -3.58
N GLY A 16 8.89 0.58 -4.80
CA GLY A 16 8.87 1.58 -5.85
C GLY A 16 7.48 1.74 -6.43
N ARG A 17 7.27 2.84 -7.16
CA ARG A 17 5.99 3.16 -7.77
C ARG A 17 5.49 2.03 -8.67
N SER A 18 6.37 1.52 -9.54
CA SER A 18 5.99 0.48 -10.49
C SER A 18 5.55 -0.80 -9.78
N THR A 19 6.25 -1.16 -8.70
CA THR A 19 5.92 -2.34 -7.93
C THR A 19 4.57 -2.20 -7.24
N ILE A 20 4.28 -1.02 -6.69
CA ILE A 20 2.98 -0.76 -6.05
C ILE A 20 1.85 -0.96 -7.06
N TYR A 21 1.95 -0.37 -8.24
CA TYR A 21 0.90 -0.49 -9.25
C TYR A 21 0.80 -1.90 -9.81
N LYS A 22 1.92 -2.59 -9.94
CA LYS A 22 1.91 -4.00 -10.34
C LYS A 22 1.14 -4.85 -9.33
N TYR A 23 1.40 -4.63 -8.04
CA TYR A 23 0.71 -5.38 -6.99
C TYR A 23 -0.77 -5.06 -6.93
N ILE A 24 -1.14 -3.80 -7.18
CA ILE A 24 -2.56 -3.42 -7.26
C ILE A 24 -3.24 -4.20 -8.39
N ALA A 25 -2.60 -4.26 -9.55
CA ALA A 25 -3.16 -4.98 -10.69
C ALA A 25 -3.29 -6.48 -10.43
N GLU A 26 -2.43 -7.03 -9.58
CA GLU A 26 -2.44 -8.45 -9.22
C GLU A 26 -3.34 -8.75 -8.02
N GLY A 27 -3.98 -7.73 -7.47
CA GLY A 27 -4.81 -7.91 -6.29
C GLY A 27 -4.03 -8.14 -5.00
N LYS A 28 -2.78 -7.72 -4.96
CA LYS A 28 -1.88 -7.98 -3.83
C LYS A 28 -1.58 -6.75 -2.98
N PHE A 29 -2.18 -5.63 -3.29
CA PHE A 29 -1.96 -4.39 -2.56
C PHE A 29 -3.27 -3.62 -2.49
N PRO A 30 -3.50 -2.82 -1.43
CA PRO A 30 -4.75 -2.07 -1.29
C PRO A 30 -5.01 -1.15 -2.49
N ILE A 31 -6.26 -1.09 -2.90
CA ILE A 31 -6.68 -0.25 -4.02
C ILE A 31 -6.79 1.19 -3.54
N PRO A 32 -6.24 2.16 -4.30
CA PRO A 32 -6.32 3.55 -3.87
C PRO A 32 -7.74 4.10 -3.97
N LEU A 33 -8.02 5.09 -3.13
CA LEU A 33 -9.26 5.84 -3.18
C LEU A 33 -9.12 6.99 -4.16
N GLN A 34 -10.17 7.24 -4.93
CA GLN A 34 -10.21 8.41 -5.80
C GLN A 34 -10.59 9.63 -4.94
N LEU A 35 -9.65 10.53 -4.73
CA LEU A 35 -9.88 11.72 -3.91
C LEU A 35 -10.44 12.88 -4.72
N SER A 36 -10.03 12.98 -5.99
CA SER A 36 -10.53 13.97 -6.94
C SER A 36 -10.23 13.44 -8.34
N GLU A 37 -10.52 14.22 -9.36
CA GLU A 37 -10.31 13.78 -10.75
C GLU A 37 -8.89 13.34 -11.03
N ARG A 38 -7.90 13.93 -10.34
CA ARG A 38 -6.49 13.65 -10.61
C ARG A 38 -5.71 13.23 -9.38
N CYS A 39 -6.41 12.98 -8.28
CA CYS A 39 -5.75 12.64 -7.02
C CYS A 39 -6.26 11.32 -6.49
N VAL A 40 -5.32 10.45 -6.14
CA VAL A 40 -5.65 9.21 -5.46
C VAL A 40 -4.86 9.14 -4.15
N GLY A 41 -5.35 8.33 -3.23
CA GLY A 41 -4.67 8.09 -1.97
C GLY A 41 -5.06 6.75 -1.41
N TRP A 42 -4.36 6.33 -0.39
CA TRP A 42 -4.58 5.04 0.27
C TRP A 42 -4.93 5.27 1.72
N LEU A 43 -5.83 4.45 2.26
CA LEU A 43 -6.08 4.49 3.70
C LEU A 43 -4.83 4.02 4.43
N GLU A 44 -4.37 4.81 5.39
CA GLU A 44 -3.20 4.46 6.19
C GLU A 44 -3.39 3.11 6.87
N SER A 45 -4.60 2.86 7.41
CA SER A 45 -4.88 1.61 8.10
C SER A 45 -4.71 0.39 7.17
N GLU A 46 -5.11 0.52 5.92
CA GLU A 46 -4.96 -0.58 4.97
C GLU A 46 -3.51 -0.82 4.60
N VAL A 47 -2.74 0.26 4.45
CA VAL A 47 -1.31 0.13 4.17
C VAL A 47 -0.60 -0.52 5.35
N GLN A 48 -0.95 -0.13 6.58
CA GLN A 48 -0.36 -0.72 7.77
C GLN A 48 -0.74 -2.20 7.92
N GLN A 49 -1.98 -2.56 7.61
CA GLN A 49 -2.40 -3.96 7.63
C GLN A 49 -1.62 -4.79 6.60
N TRP A 50 -1.37 -4.22 5.44
CA TRP A 50 -0.59 -4.89 4.40
C TRP A 50 0.84 -5.15 4.89
N ILE A 51 1.46 -4.15 5.53
CA ILE A 51 2.80 -4.30 6.10
C ILE A 51 2.79 -5.37 7.19
N GLN A 52 1.76 -5.36 8.04
CA GLN A 52 1.63 -6.35 9.10
C GLN A 52 1.53 -7.77 8.53
N MET A 53 0.77 -7.93 7.44
CA MET A 53 0.67 -9.23 6.78
C MET A 53 2.03 -9.71 6.26
N ARG A 54 2.83 -8.80 5.70
CA ARG A 54 4.18 -9.16 5.24
C ARG A 54 5.06 -9.56 6.40
N LEU A 55 4.94 -8.88 7.52
CA LEU A 55 5.69 -9.23 8.73
C LEU A 55 5.28 -10.62 9.23
N ASP A 56 3.99 -10.90 9.24
CA ASP A 56 3.47 -12.21 9.68
C ASP A 56 3.99 -13.32 8.77
N MET A 57 4.01 -13.09 7.47
CA MET A 57 4.53 -14.06 6.50
C MET A 57 6.01 -14.35 6.75
N ARG A 58 6.79 -13.31 7.03
CA ARG A 58 8.20 -13.50 7.38
C ARG A 58 8.36 -14.37 8.61
N ASN A 59 7.53 -14.12 9.63
CA ASN A 59 7.62 -14.86 10.89
C ASN A 59 7.21 -16.33 10.72
N LEU A 60 6.32 -16.61 9.76
CA LEU A 60 5.91 -17.99 9.48
C LEU A 60 6.97 -18.78 8.70
N GLN A 61 7.92 -18.10 8.10
CA GLN A 61 8.94 -18.74 7.25
C GLN A 61 10.16 -19.19 8.04
N LYS A 62 10.16 -19.08 9.34
CA LYS A 62 11.27 -19.52 10.18
C LYS A 62 11.45 -21.02 10.19
#